data_fb4ab2da26b9f65e8237295655444155
#
_entry.id   fb4ab2da26b9f65e8237295655444155
#
_cell.length_a   1.000
_cell.length_b   1.000
_cell.length_c   1.000
_cell.angle_alpha   90.00
_cell.angle_beta   90.00
_cell.angle_gamma   90.00
#
_symmetry.space_group_name_H-M   'P 1'
#
loop_
_entity.id
_entity.type
_entity.pdbx_description
1 polymer ?
#
loop_
_entity_poly.entity_id
_entity_poly.type
_entity_poly.pdbx_seq_one_letter_code
_entity_poly.pdbx_strand_id
1 'polypeptide(L)'
;EAYIKRLEELEAIAKDQPGVVEAHAFQAGREVRVVLQAEDTTDAQAWDASRAIAKEVEERLTFPGEIKVTVVREVKAETLAR
;
A
#
# COMPACT_ATOMS: atom_id res chain seq x y z
N GLU A 1 7.79 -5.91 -19.42
CA GLU A 1 8.67 -4.90 -18.88
C GLU A 1 7.93 -3.73 -18.32
N ALA A 2 7.14 -3.04 -19.16
CA ALA A 2 6.35 -1.94 -18.69
C ALA A 2 5.39 -2.39 -17.58
N TYR A 3 4.92 -3.60 -17.68
CA TYR A 3 4.04 -4.18 -16.68
C TYR A 3 4.75 -4.34 -15.33
N ILE A 4 5.94 -4.91 -15.33
CA ILE A 4 6.70 -5.12 -14.09
C ILE A 4 7.08 -3.78 -13.49
N LYS A 5 7.50 -2.84 -14.32
CA LYS A 5 7.87 -1.52 -13.85
C LYS A 5 6.70 -0.81 -13.19
N ARG A 6 5.50 -0.99 -13.74
CA ARG A 6 4.29 -0.40 -13.17
C ARG A 6 4.00 -0.95 -11.78
N LEU A 7 4.15 -2.29 -11.62
CA LEU A 7 3.95 -2.89 -10.31
C LEU A 7 4.94 -2.36 -9.29
N GLU A 8 6.20 -2.23 -9.72
CA GLU A 8 7.24 -1.71 -8.83
C GLU A 8 6.97 -0.27 -8.43
N GLU A 9 6.48 0.54 -9.36
CA GLU A 9 6.16 1.93 -9.06
C GLU A 9 4.99 2.04 -8.09
N LEU A 10 3.97 1.20 -8.26
CA LEU A 10 2.85 1.18 -7.33
C LEU A 10 3.32 0.84 -5.93
N GLU A 11 4.15 -0.19 -5.81
CA GLU A 11 4.64 -0.60 -4.50
C GLU A 11 5.55 0.46 -3.89
N ALA A 12 6.36 1.13 -4.72
CA ALA A 12 7.24 2.17 -4.23
C ALA A 12 6.45 3.37 -3.69
N ILE A 13 5.41 3.76 -4.40
CA ILE A 13 4.54 4.85 -3.93
C ILE A 13 3.92 4.50 -2.59
N ALA A 14 3.44 3.27 -2.47
CA ALA A 14 2.81 2.83 -1.23
C ALA A 14 3.79 2.78 -0.08
N LYS A 15 4.99 2.26 -0.32
CA LYS A 15 6.00 2.12 0.73
C LYS A 15 6.54 3.46 1.20
N ASP A 16 6.37 4.50 0.42
CA ASP A 16 6.87 5.82 0.77
C ASP A 16 6.01 6.50 1.82
N GLN A 17 4.84 5.98 2.13
CA GLN A 17 3.96 6.55 3.14
C GLN A 17 4.45 6.21 4.55
N PRO A 18 4.29 7.14 5.51
CA PRO A 18 4.73 6.88 6.88
C PRO A 18 4.00 5.69 7.49
N GLY A 19 4.75 4.86 8.22
CA GLY A 19 4.15 3.75 8.95
C GLY A 19 3.90 2.49 8.15
N VAL A 20 4.19 2.50 6.85
CA VAL A 20 3.98 1.33 6.02
C VAL A 20 5.06 0.29 6.28
N VAL A 21 4.65 -0.93 6.60
CA VAL A 21 5.59 -2.02 6.82
C VAL A 21 5.63 -2.98 5.63
N GLU A 22 4.55 -3.07 4.87
CA GLU A 22 4.50 -3.89 3.66
C GLU A 22 3.58 -3.26 2.63
N ALA A 23 3.89 -3.47 1.37
CA ALA A 23 3.03 -3.05 0.27
C ALA A 23 3.20 -4.01 -0.89
N HIS A 24 2.08 -4.46 -1.43
CA HIS A 24 2.08 -5.44 -2.51
C HIS A 24 1.05 -5.04 -3.56
N ALA A 25 1.43 -5.15 -4.83
CA ALA A 25 0.52 -4.92 -5.94
C ALA A 25 -0.05 -6.25 -6.41
N PHE A 26 -1.34 -6.26 -6.69
CA PHE A 26 -2.09 -7.44 -7.08
C PHE A 26 -2.88 -7.20 -8.35
N GLN A 27 -3.41 -8.26 -8.90
CA GLN A 27 -4.37 -8.22 -10.01
C GLN A 27 -3.87 -7.38 -11.17
N ALA A 28 -2.64 -7.67 -11.59
CA ALA A 28 -2.06 -6.98 -12.74
C ALA A 28 -1.95 -5.47 -12.50
N GLY A 29 -1.75 -5.07 -11.25
CA GLY A 29 -1.60 -3.66 -10.91
C GLY A 29 -2.90 -2.91 -10.72
N ARG A 30 -4.01 -3.63 -10.56
CA ARG A 30 -5.30 -3.01 -10.31
C ARG A 30 -5.60 -2.82 -8.83
N GLU A 31 -4.78 -3.41 -7.98
CA GLU A 31 -4.94 -3.26 -6.54
C GLU A 31 -3.56 -3.18 -5.91
N VAL A 32 -3.42 -2.26 -4.96
CA VAL A 32 -2.25 -2.25 -4.09
C VAL A 32 -2.73 -2.39 -2.65
N ARG A 33 -2.14 -3.32 -1.93
CA ARG A 33 -2.48 -3.56 -0.54
C ARG A 33 -1.32 -3.12 0.34
N VAL A 34 -1.64 -2.34 1.35
CA VAL A 34 -0.67 -1.68 2.21
C VAL A 34 -0.95 -2.09 3.64
N VAL A 35 0.09 -2.46 4.36
CA VAL A 35 -0.03 -2.88 5.75
C VAL A 35 0.65 -1.87 6.66
N LEU A 36 -0.11 -1.39 7.65
CA LEU A 36 0.41 -0.54 8.71
C LEU A 36 0.45 -1.36 9.98
N GLN A 37 1.39 -1.03 10.86
CA GLN A 37 1.44 -1.70 12.15
C GLN A 37 0.42 -1.07 13.09
N ALA A 38 -0.50 -1.90 13.62
CA ALA A 38 -1.64 -1.39 14.37
C ALA A 38 -1.23 -0.60 15.60
N GLU A 39 -0.18 -1.03 16.29
CA GLU A 39 0.22 -0.35 17.52
C GLU A 39 0.83 1.03 17.29
N ASP A 40 1.26 1.32 16.06
CA ASP A 40 1.89 2.60 15.73
C ASP A 40 0.98 3.53 14.95
N THR A 41 -0.23 3.10 14.64
CA THR A 41 -1.11 3.86 13.75
C THR A 41 -2.54 3.84 14.26
N THR A 42 -3.35 4.76 13.74
CA THR A 42 -4.77 4.84 14.06
C THR A 42 -5.58 4.55 12.81
N ASP A 43 -6.89 4.36 12.99
CA ASP A 43 -7.79 4.19 11.86
C ASP A 43 -7.78 5.43 10.97
N ALA A 44 -7.74 6.61 11.58
CA ALA A 44 -7.68 7.85 10.79
C ALA A 44 -6.43 7.89 9.93
N GLN A 45 -5.30 7.44 10.46
CA GLN A 45 -4.06 7.39 9.70
C GLN A 45 -4.15 6.39 8.55
N ALA A 46 -4.87 5.29 8.74
CA ALA A 46 -5.07 4.32 7.65
C ALA A 46 -5.87 4.96 6.51
N TRP A 47 -6.93 5.72 6.84
CA TRP A 47 -7.68 6.42 5.82
C TRP A 47 -6.85 7.48 5.12
N ASP A 48 -6.06 8.24 5.89
CA ASP A 48 -5.19 9.25 5.30
C ASP A 48 -4.19 8.63 4.35
N ALA A 49 -3.60 7.49 4.74
CA ALA A 49 -2.64 6.81 3.89
C ALA A 49 -3.30 6.35 2.59
N SER A 50 -4.52 5.82 2.68
CA SER A 50 -5.21 5.34 1.48
C SER A 50 -5.45 6.49 0.50
N ARG A 51 -5.86 7.65 1.01
CA ARG A 51 -6.11 8.81 0.16
C ARG A 51 -4.82 9.37 -0.43
N ALA A 52 -3.76 9.42 0.37
CA ALA A 52 -2.48 9.94 -0.10
C ALA A 52 -1.90 9.06 -1.19
N ILE A 53 -1.99 7.75 -1.02
CA ILE A 53 -1.51 6.81 -2.03
C ILE A 53 -2.32 6.95 -3.31
N ALA A 54 -3.64 7.00 -3.18
CA ALA A 54 -4.51 7.12 -4.35
C ALA A 54 -4.20 8.40 -5.13
N LYS A 55 -4.01 9.50 -4.40
CA LYS A 55 -3.71 10.77 -5.05
C LYS A 55 -2.38 10.71 -5.79
N GLU A 56 -1.37 10.14 -5.17
CA GLU A 56 -0.06 10.08 -5.78
C GLU A 56 -0.06 9.14 -6.99
N VAL A 57 -0.79 8.05 -6.91
CA VAL A 57 -0.94 7.15 -8.05
C VAL A 57 -1.59 7.89 -9.22
N GLU A 58 -2.64 8.65 -8.95
CA GLU A 58 -3.32 9.41 -10.00
C GLU A 58 -2.39 10.44 -10.64
N GLU A 59 -1.52 11.04 -9.85
CA GLU A 59 -0.63 12.08 -10.36
C GLU A 59 0.57 11.54 -11.11
N ARG A 60 1.07 10.38 -10.70
CA ARG A 60 2.34 9.87 -11.21
C ARG A 60 2.21 8.78 -12.25
N LEU A 61 1.08 8.09 -12.28
CA LEU A 61 0.90 6.95 -13.16
C LEU A 61 -0.33 7.14 -14.02
N THR A 62 -0.28 6.55 -15.21
CA THR A 62 -1.42 6.58 -16.12
C THR A 62 -2.00 5.18 -16.22
N PHE A 63 -3.28 5.06 -15.90
CA PHE A 63 -3.97 3.77 -15.93
C PHE A 63 -5.28 3.89 -16.66
N PRO A 64 -5.64 2.88 -17.44
CA PRO A 64 -6.97 2.81 -18.04
C PRO A 64 -7.94 2.19 -17.04
N GLY A 65 -8.49 2.96 -16.13
CA GLY A 65 -9.44 2.44 -15.16
C GLY A 65 -9.04 2.80 -13.76
N GLU A 66 -9.56 2.05 -12.80
CA GLU A 66 -9.36 2.34 -11.38
C GLU A 66 -8.31 1.44 -10.78
N ILE A 67 -7.63 1.96 -9.77
CA ILE A 67 -6.74 1.17 -8.94
C ILE A 67 -7.31 1.21 -7.53
N LYS A 68 -7.51 0.01 -6.98
CA LYS A 68 -8.02 -0.11 -5.62
C LYS A 68 -6.86 -0.01 -4.65
N VAL A 69 -6.94 0.92 -3.71
CA VAL A 69 -5.94 1.07 -2.67
C VAL A 69 -6.54 0.56 -1.37
N THR A 70 -5.98 -0.51 -0.84
CA THR A 70 -6.46 -1.12 0.39
C THR A 70 -5.38 -0.96 1.46
N VAL A 71 -5.75 -0.33 2.57
CA VAL A 71 -4.84 -0.16 3.70
C VAL A 71 -5.41 -0.90 4.89
N VAL A 72 -4.61 -1.78 5.47
CA VAL A 72 -5.02 -2.52 6.66
C VAL A 72 -4.06 -2.22 7.80
N ARG A 73 -4.56 -2.30 9.02
CA ARG A 73 -3.75 -2.22 10.22
C ARG A 73 -3.62 -3.62 10.78
N GLU A 74 -2.40 -4.03 11.08
CA GLU A 74 -2.13 -5.41 11.44
C GLU A 74 -1.46 -5.49 12.80
N VAL A 75 -1.90 -6.45 13.60
CA VAL A 75 -1.23 -6.80 14.84
C VAL A 75 -0.37 -8.03 14.56
N LYS A 76 0.90 -7.93 14.89
CA LYS A 76 1.81 -9.04 14.70
C LYS A 76 2.23 -9.55 16.08
N ALA A 77 1.93 -10.82 16.38
CA ALA A 77 2.31 -11.42 17.63
C ALA A 77 3.26 -12.58 17.36
N GLU A 78 4.45 -12.52 17.93
CA GLU A 78 5.47 -13.52 17.69
C GLU A 78 5.99 -14.05 19.01
N THR A 79 6.12 -15.36 19.11
CA THR A 79 6.67 -16.01 20.28
C THR A 79 7.60 -17.11 19.81
N LEU A 80 8.77 -17.17 20.41
CA LEU A 80 9.72 -18.23 20.09
C LEU A 80 9.42 -19.46 20.93
N ALA A 81 9.28 -20.61 20.27
CA ALA A 81 9.13 -21.88 20.96
C ALA A 81 10.52 -22.47 21.16
N ARG A 82 10.76 -23.00 22.38
CA ARG A 82 12.09 -23.53 22.71
C ARG A 82 12.00 -24.89 23.32
#